data_055f8e40e53a50bf23310fadc02adc5f
#
_entry.id   055f8e40e53a50bf23310fadc02adc5f
#
_cell.length_a   1.000
_cell.length_b   1.000
_cell.length_c   1.000
_cell.angle_alpha   90.00
_cell.angle_beta   90.00
_cell.angle_gamma   90.00
#
_symmetry.space_group_name_H-M   'P 1'
#
loop_
_entity.id
_entity.type
_entity.pdbx_description
1 polymer ?
#
loop_
_entity_poly.entity_id
_entity_poly.type
_entity_poly.pdbx_seq_one_letter_code
_entity_poly.pdbx_strand_id
1 'polypeptide(L)'
;MSSPSGNIAFVDDCALESDIEMYFPDQYVPNDSERMLLYRELDSLAGSNNLDAALEAYRSRLRDRFGEIPEVAEELIRVVPLRVCGKRLGAEKIMLKQGKMYLYFVNNANSPYYQSDVFGRVLEYMTKNVRRCNLREANGKRSMVISDIPSLEAALTVCKAIC
;
A
#
# COMPACT_ATOMS: atom_id res chain seq x y z
N MET A 1 -2.55 -29.87 6.49
CA MET A 1 -2.08 -29.19 6.42
C MET A 1 -2.32 -28.16 6.21
N SER A 2 -2.27 -27.87 6.42
CA SER A 2 -2.59 -26.88 6.19
C SER A 2 -1.89 -25.94 5.74
N SER A 3 -1.68 -25.82 4.70
CA SER A 3 -1.12 -24.75 4.29
C SER A 3 -1.87 -23.62 4.67
N PRO A 4 -1.35 -22.76 5.35
CA PRO A 4 -2.03 -21.55 5.66
C PRO A 4 -2.20 -20.79 4.40
N SER A 5 -3.34 -20.90 3.84
CA SER A 5 -3.65 -20.17 2.64
C SER A 5 -3.40 -18.68 2.78
N GLY A 6 -3.46 -18.16 4.01
CA GLY A 6 -3.18 -16.77 4.25
C GLY A 6 -1.75 -16.35 3.99
N ASN A 7 -0.84 -17.31 3.88
CA ASN A 7 0.56 -17.03 3.63
C ASN A 7 0.97 -17.16 2.17
N ILE A 8 0.02 -17.53 1.31
CA ILE A 8 0.33 -17.65 -0.10
C ILE A 8 0.35 -16.25 -0.72
N ALA A 9 1.51 -15.88 -1.22
CA ALA A 9 1.67 -14.61 -1.91
C ALA A 9 1.62 -14.86 -3.41
N PHE A 10 0.75 -14.15 -4.11
CA PHE A 10 0.61 -14.26 -5.55
C PHE A 10 1.54 -13.30 -6.29
N VAL A 11 2.11 -12.33 -5.58
CA VAL A 11 3.07 -11.38 -6.14
C VAL A 11 4.24 -11.27 -5.17
N ASP A 12 5.44 -11.00 -5.71
CA ASP A 12 6.64 -10.89 -4.89
C ASP A 12 6.74 -9.55 -4.20
N ASP A 13 6.21 -8.53 -4.82
CA ASP A 13 6.27 -7.17 -4.29
C ASP A 13 5.16 -6.37 -4.93
N CYS A 14 4.83 -5.23 -4.32
CA CYS A 14 3.87 -4.28 -4.87
C CYS A 14 4.56 -2.95 -5.03
N ALA A 15 4.73 -2.51 -6.28
CA ALA A 15 5.31 -1.21 -6.57
C ALA A 15 4.28 -0.11 -6.28
N LEU A 16 4.76 1.07 -5.93
CA LEU A 16 3.88 2.21 -5.70
C LEU A 16 4.36 3.39 -6.51
N GLU A 17 3.44 4.00 -7.26
CA GLU A 17 3.66 5.29 -7.93
C GLU A 17 2.59 6.24 -7.44
N SER A 18 2.96 7.50 -7.21
CA SER A 18 2.02 8.47 -6.65
C SER A 18 2.42 9.88 -7.05
N ASP A 19 1.40 10.73 -7.30
CA ASP A 19 1.62 12.16 -7.48
C ASP A 19 1.41 12.93 -6.16
N ILE A 20 1.20 12.22 -5.06
CA ILE A 20 1.03 12.83 -3.74
C ILE A 20 2.41 13.14 -3.17
N GLU A 21 2.56 14.34 -2.62
CA GLU A 21 3.82 14.72 -1.97
C GLU A 21 4.04 13.90 -0.70
N MET A 22 5.24 13.32 -0.59
CA MET A 22 5.59 12.53 0.59
C MET A 22 7.11 12.48 0.73
N TYR A 23 7.60 13.02 1.84
CA TYR A 23 9.04 13.13 2.10
C TYR A 23 9.26 13.58 3.54
N PHE A 24 10.51 13.51 3.99
CA PHE A 24 10.90 14.15 5.25
C PHE A 24 11.41 15.55 4.93
N PRO A 25 10.70 16.61 5.36
CA PRO A 25 11.16 17.97 5.11
C PRO A 25 12.52 18.24 5.75
N ASP A 26 13.35 19.05 5.10
CA ASP A 26 14.64 19.46 5.64
C ASP A 26 14.49 20.13 7.00
N GLN A 27 13.42 20.85 7.20
CA GLN A 27 13.15 21.53 8.48
C GLN A 27 12.86 20.53 9.60
N TYR A 28 12.32 19.37 9.23
CA TYR A 28 12.00 18.33 10.21
C TYR A 28 13.23 17.47 10.51
N VAL A 29 13.95 17.03 9.47
CA VAL A 29 15.18 16.25 9.63
C VAL A 29 16.29 16.95 8.85
N PRO A 30 17.01 17.91 9.50
CA PRO A 30 17.99 18.73 8.77
C PRO A 30 19.22 18.00 8.27
N ASN A 31 19.62 16.93 8.93
CA ASN A 31 20.83 16.21 8.57
C ASN A 31 20.55 15.21 7.45
N ASP A 32 21.27 15.37 6.31
CA ASP A 32 21.05 14.51 5.14
C ASP A 32 21.33 13.06 5.42
N SER A 33 22.41 12.76 6.13
CA SER A 33 22.78 11.37 6.43
C SER A 33 21.73 10.71 7.32
N GLU A 34 21.25 11.46 8.29
CA GLU A 34 20.21 10.97 9.20
C GLU A 34 18.91 10.71 8.45
N ARG A 35 18.57 11.62 7.53
CA ARG A 35 17.36 11.47 6.71
C ARG A 35 17.45 10.21 5.85
N MET A 36 18.61 9.94 5.26
CA MET A 36 18.80 8.72 4.46
C MET A 36 18.67 7.46 5.29
N LEU A 37 19.18 7.47 6.51
CA LEU A 37 19.03 6.33 7.41
C LEU A 37 17.56 6.09 7.76
N LEU A 38 16.80 7.16 7.96
CA LEU A 38 15.37 7.04 8.25
C LEU A 38 14.60 6.44 7.09
N TYR A 39 14.94 6.81 5.85
CA TYR A 39 14.33 6.19 4.68
C TYR A 39 14.61 4.69 4.61
N ARG A 40 15.87 4.30 4.84
CA ARG A 40 16.25 2.88 4.81
C ARG A 40 15.55 2.09 5.92
N GLU A 41 15.49 2.68 7.09
CA GLU A 41 14.84 2.04 8.23
C GLU A 41 13.36 1.83 7.95
N LEU A 42 12.71 2.85 7.38
CA LEU A 42 11.30 2.75 7.01
C LEU A 42 11.07 1.61 6.03
N ASP A 43 11.89 1.52 4.98
CA ASP A 43 11.77 0.45 4.00
C ASP A 43 11.91 -0.93 4.65
N SER A 44 12.77 -1.07 5.64
CA SER A 44 13.02 -2.34 6.28
C SER A 44 11.83 -2.83 7.13
N LEU A 45 10.92 -1.93 7.49
CA LEU A 45 9.78 -2.30 8.33
C LEU A 45 8.80 -3.22 7.62
N ALA A 46 8.80 -3.23 6.29
CA ALA A 46 7.88 -4.08 5.52
C ALA A 46 8.03 -5.56 5.85
N GLY A 47 9.22 -5.99 6.29
CA GLY A 47 9.47 -7.37 6.66
C GLY A 47 9.16 -7.72 8.11
N SER A 48 8.62 -6.78 8.88
CA SER A 48 8.34 -7.01 10.29
C SER A 48 7.22 -8.00 10.50
N ASN A 49 7.35 -8.83 11.53
CA ASN A 49 6.30 -9.79 11.92
C ASN A 49 5.06 -9.07 12.41
N ASN A 50 5.23 -7.92 13.06
CA ASN A 50 4.12 -7.10 13.53
C ASN A 50 4.34 -5.68 12.99
N LEU A 51 3.80 -5.43 11.80
CA LEU A 51 4.03 -4.18 11.11
C LEU A 51 3.46 -2.99 11.87
N ASP A 52 2.25 -3.13 12.43
CA ASP A 52 1.61 -2.03 13.15
C ASP A 52 2.47 -1.58 14.35
N ALA A 53 3.00 -2.54 15.10
CA ALA A 53 3.85 -2.23 16.25
C ALA A 53 5.17 -1.58 15.79
N ALA A 54 5.74 -2.10 14.69
CA ALA A 54 7.00 -1.55 14.15
C ALA A 54 6.81 -0.11 13.67
N LEU A 55 5.69 0.16 12.99
CA LEU A 55 5.38 1.51 12.52
C LEU A 55 5.15 2.47 13.68
N GLU A 56 4.46 2.03 14.72
CA GLU A 56 4.22 2.87 15.87
C GLU A 56 5.52 3.18 16.61
N ALA A 57 6.39 2.21 16.75
CA ALA A 57 7.70 2.42 17.35
C ALA A 57 8.53 3.41 16.53
N TYR A 58 8.47 3.31 15.21
CA TYR A 58 9.16 4.21 14.30
C TYR A 58 8.64 5.65 14.48
N ARG A 59 7.31 5.82 14.51
CA ARG A 59 6.70 7.12 14.71
C ARG A 59 7.07 7.72 16.08
N SER A 60 7.07 6.90 17.12
CA SER A 60 7.44 7.38 18.46
C SER A 60 8.87 7.90 18.50
N ARG A 61 9.81 7.22 17.85
CA ARG A 61 11.19 7.69 17.78
C ARG A 61 11.30 8.99 17.01
N LEU A 62 10.54 9.16 15.93
CA LEU A 62 10.52 10.42 15.19
C LEU A 62 10.00 11.55 16.05
N ARG A 63 8.89 11.34 16.75
CA ARG A 63 8.32 12.36 17.63
C ARG A 63 9.26 12.77 18.76
N ASP A 64 9.90 11.76 19.36
CA ASP A 64 10.83 12.02 20.47
C ASP A 64 12.02 12.83 20.04
N ARG A 65 12.51 12.60 18.82
CA ARG A 65 13.72 13.26 18.35
C ARG A 65 13.44 14.56 17.61
N PHE A 66 12.39 14.59 16.80
CA PHE A 66 12.15 15.71 15.87
C PHE A 66 10.83 16.44 16.12
N GLY A 67 10.01 15.97 17.05
CA GLY A 67 8.71 16.59 17.34
C GLY A 67 7.59 16.03 16.47
N GLU A 68 6.47 16.75 16.41
CA GLU A 68 5.30 16.34 15.66
C GLU A 68 5.66 16.00 14.22
N ILE A 69 5.16 14.88 13.73
CA ILE A 69 5.44 14.41 12.36
C ILE A 69 4.57 15.21 11.39
N PRO A 70 5.16 15.94 10.44
CA PRO A 70 4.35 16.66 9.45
C PRO A 70 3.60 15.69 8.54
N GLU A 71 2.49 16.15 7.97
CA GLU A 71 1.62 15.30 7.17
C GLU A 71 2.33 14.69 5.96
N VAL A 72 3.23 15.43 5.30
CA VAL A 72 3.97 14.90 4.16
C VAL A 72 4.85 13.71 4.57
N ALA A 73 5.34 13.71 5.81
CA ALA A 73 6.11 12.60 6.35
C ALA A 73 5.21 11.44 6.78
N GLU A 74 4.02 11.73 7.33
CA GLU A 74 3.05 10.68 7.63
C GLU A 74 2.62 9.95 6.37
N GLU A 75 2.40 10.69 5.28
CA GLU A 75 2.06 10.05 4.01
C GLU A 75 3.18 9.13 3.55
N LEU A 76 4.43 9.55 3.71
CA LEU A 76 5.58 8.71 3.38
C LEU A 76 5.59 7.43 4.21
N ILE A 77 5.31 7.52 5.49
CA ILE A 77 5.28 6.35 6.38
C ILE A 77 4.20 5.37 5.92
N ARG A 78 3.07 5.88 5.45
CA ARG A 78 1.95 5.06 4.96
C ARG A 78 2.27 4.26 3.70
N VAL A 79 3.34 4.60 2.99
CA VAL A 79 3.78 3.84 1.81
C VAL A 79 4.02 2.38 2.18
N VAL A 80 4.64 2.13 3.33
CA VAL A 80 5.01 0.77 3.74
C VAL A 80 3.78 -0.11 3.96
N PRO A 81 2.82 0.26 4.82
CA PRO A 81 1.64 -0.59 5.00
C PRO A 81 0.78 -0.68 3.74
N LEU A 82 0.76 0.35 2.91
CA LEU A 82 0.01 0.30 1.67
C LEU A 82 0.58 -0.74 0.71
N ARG A 83 1.91 -0.77 0.55
CA ARG A 83 2.56 -1.77 -0.30
C ARG A 83 2.37 -3.18 0.25
N VAL A 84 2.48 -3.35 1.55
CA VAL A 84 2.25 -4.65 2.19
C VAL A 84 0.82 -5.12 1.94
N CYS A 85 -0.15 -4.22 2.09
CA CYS A 85 -1.56 -4.54 1.85
C CYS A 85 -1.81 -4.86 0.38
N GLY A 86 -1.23 -4.07 -0.52
CA GLY A 86 -1.34 -4.31 -1.95
C GLY A 86 -0.82 -5.70 -2.35
N LYS A 87 0.31 -6.09 -1.76
CA LYS A 87 0.86 -7.41 -2.00
C LYS A 87 -0.11 -8.51 -1.56
N ARG A 88 -0.75 -8.32 -0.40
CA ARG A 88 -1.74 -9.28 0.10
C ARG A 88 -2.96 -9.38 -0.81
N LEU A 89 -3.32 -8.28 -1.47
CA LEU A 89 -4.45 -8.25 -2.40
C LEU A 89 -4.11 -8.86 -3.75
N GLY A 90 -2.86 -9.15 -4.01
CA GLY A 90 -2.42 -9.64 -5.32
C GLY A 90 -2.18 -8.51 -6.30
N ALA A 91 -1.94 -7.30 -5.83
CA ALA A 91 -1.60 -6.16 -6.67
C ALA A 91 -0.10 -6.13 -6.90
N GLU A 92 0.32 -6.13 -8.15
CA GLU A 92 1.72 -5.96 -8.52
C GLU A 92 2.15 -4.52 -8.45
N LYS A 93 1.18 -3.61 -8.56
CA LYS A 93 1.45 -2.17 -8.56
C LYS A 93 0.22 -1.42 -8.11
N ILE A 94 0.44 -0.36 -7.34
CA ILE A 94 -0.58 0.61 -6.99
C ILE A 94 -0.13 1.96 -7.56
N MET A 95 -1.05 2.65 -8.24
CA MET A 95 -0.78 4.00 -8.71
C MET A 95 -1.82 4.95 -8.14
N LEU A 96 -1.35 6.01 -7.50
CA LEU A 96 -2.22 7.06 -6.97
C LEU A 96 -2.02 8.30 -7.82
N LYS A 97 -3.06 8.68 -8.57
CA LYS A 97 -2.95 9.78 -9.51
C LYS A 97 -4.28 10.50 -9.64
N GLN A 98 -4.24 11.81 -9.52
CA GLN A 98 -5.40 12.68 -9.72
C GLN A 98 -6.61 12.25 -8.87
N GLY A 99 -6.35 11.87 -7.61
CA GLY A 99 -7.41 11.49 -6.68
C GLY A 99 -8.00 10.11 -6.91
N LYS A 100 -7.33 9.27 -7.70
CA LYS A 100 -7.78 7.90 -7.98
C LYS A 100 -6.70 6.91 -7.62
N MET A 101 -7.13 5.70 -7.24
CA MET A 101 -6.21 4.60 -6.98
C MET A 101 -6.39 3.54 -8.05
N TYR A 102 -5.28 3.16 -8.68
CA TYR A 102 -5.25 2.10 -9.69
C TYR A 102 -4.55 0.89 -9.07
N LEU A 103 -5.25 -0.24 -9.04
CA LEU A 103 -4.70 -1.50 -8.58
C LEU A 103 -4.44 -2.38 -9.81
N TYR A 104 -3.18 -2.74 -10.04
CA TYR A 104 -2.81 -3.61 -11.15
C TYR A 104 -2.56 -5.01 -10.59
N PHE A 105 -3.44 -5.93 -10.91
CA PHE A 105 -3.42 -7.27 -10.34
C PHE A 105 -2.42 -8.18 -11.04
N VAL A 106 -2.35 -9.43 -10.60
CA VAL A 106 -1.44 -10.43 -11.15
C VAL A 106 -1.50 -10.43 -12.67
N ASN A 107 -0.33 -10.31 -13.30
CA ASN A 107 -0.21 -10.15 -14.75
C ASN A 107 -0.20 -11.50 -15.46
N ASN A 108 -1.20 -12.32 -15.19
CA ASN A 108 -1.42 -13.61 -15.85
C ASN A 108 -2.86 -13.99 -15.62
N ALA A 109 -3.69 -13.85 -16.66
CA ALA A 109 -5.12 -14.12 -16.57
C ALA A 109 -5.43 -15.57 -16.18
N ASN A 110 -4.49 -16.47 -16.38
CA ASN A 110 -4.66 -17.88 -16.03
C ASN A 110 -4.14 -18.22 -14.64
N SER A 111 -3.65 -17.24 -13.89
CA SER A 111 -3.14 -17.47 -12.54
C SER A 111 -4.23 -17.98 -11.61
N PRO A 112 -3.92 -18.92 -10.72
CA PRO A 112 -4.86 -19.34 -9.68
C PRO A 112 -5.36 -18.18 -8.81
N TYR A 113 -4.65 -17.06 -8.81
CA TYR A 113 -5.06 -15.86 -8.10
C TYR A 113 -6.52 -15.49 -8.41
N TYR A 114 -6.91 -15.57 -9.69
CA TYR A 114 -8.24 -15.11 -10.11
C TYR A 114 -9.37 -16.04 -9.67
N GLN A 115 -9.03 -17.20 -9.11
CA GLN A 115 -9.99 -18.13 -8.53
C GLN A 115 -9.84 -18.20 -7.02
N SER A 116 -8.99 -17.37 -6.44
CA SER A 116 -8.70 -17.39 -5.02
C SER A 116 -9.71 -16.56 -4.22
N ASP A 117 -9.76 -16.82 -2.91
CA ASP A 117 -10.55 -16.02 -1.98
C ASP A 117 -10.07 -14.57 -1.94
N VAL A 118 -8.78 -14.35 -2.20
CA VAL A 118 -8.20 -13.01 -2.18
C VAL A 118 -8.85 -12.15 -3.26
N PHE A 119 -8.88 -12.65 -4.50
CA PHE A 119 -9.53 -11.91 -5.59
C PHE A 119 -11.04 -11.85 -5.38
N GLY A 120 -11.62 -12.88 -4.76
CA GLY A 120 -13.03 -12.88 -4.40
C GLY A 120 -13.38 -11.69 -3.50
N ARG A 121 -12.53 -11.36 -2.54
CA ARG A 121 -12.75 -10.20 -1.67
C ARG A 121 -12.65 -8.89 -2.44
N VAL A 122 -11.75 -8.81 -3.43
CA VAL A 122 -11.67 -7.64 -4.30
C VAL A 122 -12.97 -7.43 -5.05
N LEU A 123 -13.50 -8.50 -5.63
CA LEU A 123 -14.77 -8.43 -6.37
C LEU A 123 -15.94 -8.08 -5.45
N GLU A 124 -15.94 -8.61 -4.24
CA GLU A 124 -17.00 -8.28 -3.26
C GLU A 124 -16.96 -6.81 -2.92
N TYR A 125 -15.77 -6.26 -2.69
CA TYR A 125 -15.65 -4.83 -2.41
C TYR A 125 -16.18 -4.01 -3.59
N MET A 126 -15.85 -4.42 -4.81
CA MET A 126 -16.33 -3.73 -6.01
C MET A 126 -17.84 -3.73 -6.09
N THR A 127 -18.50 -4.87 -5.82
CA THR A 127 -19.96 -4.94 -5.90
C THR A 127 -20.63 -4.08 -4.85
N LYS A 128 -20.01 -3.87 -3.70
CA LYS A 128 -20.53 -3.01 -2.65
C LYS A 128 -20.23 -1.54 -2.88
N ASN A 129 -19.34 -1.22 -3.82
CA ASN A 129 -18.88 0.14 -4.07
C ASN A 129 -18.83 0.45 -5.57
N VAL A 130 -19.89 0.06 -6.28
CA VAL A 130 -19.90 0.13 -7.75
C VAL A 130 -19.73 1.52 -8.30
N ARG A 131 -20.12 2.54 -7.55
CA ARG A 131 -19.99 3.94 -8.02
C ARG A 131 -18.56 4.43 -7.99
N ARG A 132 -17.72 3.82 -7.13
CA ARG A 132 -16.32 4.21 -6.98
C ARG A 132 -15.36 3.31 -7.74
N CYS A 133 -15.76 2.08 -8.03
CA CYS A 133 -14.87 1.06 -8.54
C CYS A 133 -15.19 0.71 -9.99
N ASN A 134 -14.14 0.55 -10.79
CA ASN A 134 -14.27 0.15 -12.18
C ASN A 134 -13.21 -0.89 -12.48
N LEU A 135 -13.65 -2.12 -12.74
CA LEU A 135 -12.73 -3.21 -13.10
C LEU A 135 -12.46 -3.13 -14.60
N ARG A 136 -11.19 -3.22 -14.98
CA ARG A 136 -10.76 -3.13 -16.37
C ARG A 136 -9.94 -4.36 -16.75
N GLU A 137 -10.05 -4.74 -18.00
CA GLU A 137 -9.22 -5.79 -18.57
C GLU A 137 -8.74 -5.33 -19.93
N ALA A 138 -7.42 -5.38 -20.14
CA ALA A 138 -6.82 -4.99 -21.42
C ALA A 138 -5.58 -5.83 -21.64
N ASN A 139 -5.50 -6.50 -22.79
CA ASN A 139 -4.34 -7.33 -23.16
C ASN A 139 -4.02 -8.39 -22.11
N GLY A 140 -5.04 -8.99 -21.51
CA GLY A 140 -4.86 -10.02 -20.50
C GLY A 140 -4.48 -9.49 -19.13
N LYS A 141 -4.42 -8.17 -18.97
CA LYS A 141 -4.08 -7.55 -17.69
C LYS A 141 -5.35 -7.00 -17.04
N ARG A 142 -5.52 -7.29 -15.77
CA ARG A 142 -6.67 -6.81 -15.01
C ARG A 142 -6.26 -5.74 -14.03
N SER A 143 -7.09 -4.72 -13.93
CA SER A 143 -6.87 -3.61 -13.00
C SER A 143 -8.19 -3.10 -12.49
N MET A 144 -8.15 -2.40 -11.36
CA MET A 144 -9.31 -1.75 -10.82
C MET A 144 -8.97 -0.30 -10.52
N VAL A 145 -9.88 0.61 -10.90
CA VAL A 145 -9.75 2.03 -10.61
C VAL A 145 -10.75 2.37 -9.52
N ILE A 146 -10.28 3.00 -8.46
CA ILE A 146 -11.13 3.43 -7.35
C ILE A 146 -11.05 4.95 -7.26
N SER A 147 -12.21 5.61 -7.30
CA SER A 147 -12.30 7.07 -7.24
C SER A 147 -12.30 7.57 -5.80
N ASP A 148 -12.09 8.88 -5.64
CA ASP A 148 -12.14 9.55 -4.33
C ASP A 148 -11.07 9.04 -3.37
N ILE A 149 -9.84 8.95 -3.87
CA ILE A 149 -8.68 8.54 -3.08
C ILE A 149 -7.66 9.69 -3.10
N PRO A 150 -7.85 10.71 -2.26
CA PRO A 150 -6.98 11.90 -2.32
C PRO A 150 -5.64 11.75 -1.58
N SER A 151 -5.44 10.67 -0.84
CA SER A 151 -4.26 10.53 0.01
C SER A 151 -3.88 9.07 0.17
N LEU A 152 -2.66 8.83 0.68
CA LEU A 152 -2.27 7.46 1.03
C LEU A 152 -3.10 6.93 2.20
N GLU A 153 -3.51 7.80 3.09
CA GLU A 153 -4.40 7.39 4.17
C GLU A 153 -5.70 6.81 3.63
N ALA A 154 -6.32 7.50 2.67
CA ALA A 154 -7.56 7.03 2.03
C ALA A 154 -7.32 5.71 1.30
N ALA A 155 -6.20 5.60 0.58
CA ALA A 155 -5.84 4.37 -0.14
C ALA A 155 -5.69 3.20 0.82
N LEU A 156 -5.01 3.44 1.94
CA LEU A 156 -4.77 2.40 2.94
C LEU A 156 -6.08 1.94 3.58
N THR A 157 -6.99 2.87 3.85
CA THR A 157 -8.31 2.55 4.39
C THR A 157 -9.07 1.61 3.46
N VAL A 158 -9.04 1.89 2.15
CA VAL A 158 -9.70 1.04 1.16
C VAL A 158 -9.05 -0.34 1.10
N CYS A 159 -7.72 -0.39 1.05
CA CYS A 159 -7.01 -1.67 0.99
C CYS A 159 -7.31 -2.53 2.22
N LYS A 160 -7.35 -1.93 3.39
CA LYS A 160 -7.69 -2.67 4.62
C LYS A 160 -9.14 -3.15 4.60
N ALA A 161 -10.05 -2.39 4.00
CA ALA A 161 -11.44 -2.81 3.88
C ALA A 161 -11.60 -4.02 2.96
N ILE A 162 -10.74 -4.14 1.93
CA ILE A 162 -10.77 -5.28 1.03
C ILE A 162 -10.16 -6.53 1.69
N CYS A 163 -9.07 -6.36 2.42
CA CYS A 163 -8.43 -7.48 3.13
C CYS A 163 -9.35 -8.08 4.23
#